data_20f538872d0a80e410e09e6ac5a16f28
#
_entry.id   20f538872d0a80e410e09e6ac5a16f28
#
_cell.length_a   1.000
_cell.length_b   1.000
_cell.length_c   1.000
_cell.angle_alpha   90.00
_cell.angle_beta   90.00
_cell.angle_gamma   90.00
#
_symmetry.space_group_name_H-M   'P 1'
#
loop_
_entity.id
_entity.type
_entity.pdbx_description
1 polymer ?
#
loop_
_entity_poly.entity_id
_entity_poly.type
_entity_poly.pdbx_seq_one_letter_code
_entity_poly.pdbx_strand_id
1 'polypeptide(L)'
;MGNGKSASLPKEAWLNGVFRWYWPVLGATLPLSVRVFLPWSGVELIFPAEPLVAIGVILIAWEQIRSNRSIRSLLAFRPHVLDVAVFAFLLGSIIAAAAAEHQLVAWKVVVVQVAYILVFYVAFRSRGPSISSVLMRAWRWYAFAFLFVVLWAMVKEGLHGLDREASDHAAFPFFLDHTSYGAALCFMLPFFAMEMGRDGLKGGLRSRKVFYLLLTLVILVALLLSYSRGAWMGAAAAGSGLIIARWRTPAHRLAALVLLFIVFAGSTLWLSGRPAVTRPQGERTGLWRSLASMTDLRTVPSNLDRIVRWRAAWSMFQESPITGQGPGAYPIVLPEHLSNTGASGPERVDPGAGPYRPWPLGGKVFELRADPVRDPSSGGSAHSEYLLALSEGGLLLFLPWALLSLTLLIGQVLIDPCRHPMVRMVTFGIVAYLVHGLVNNFLDDAKLAFLFWSGAALIATYDLRRGHPARPEGPDHADH
;
A
#
# COMPACT_ATOMS: atom_id res chain seq x y z
N MET A 1 -0.31 -55.95 10.23
CA MET A 1 -0.69 -55.38 8.95
C MET A 1 -0.35 -53.89 9.03
N GLY A 2 0.51 -53.44 8.16
CA GLY A 2 1.34 -52.26 8.33
C GLY A 2 0.60 -50.94 8.21
N ASN A 3 0.84 -50.07 9.18
CA ASN A 3 0.58 -48.62 9.12
C ASN A 3 1.49 -48.00 8.05
N GLY A 4 0.98 -47.84 6.85
CA GLY A 4 1.60 -47.05 5.80
C GLY A 4 1.56 -45.57 6.16
N LYS A 5 2.54 -45.09 6.96
CA LYS A 5 2.91 -43.69 6.94
C LYS A 5 3.40 -43.40 5.52
N SER A 6 2.60 -42.75 4.70
CA SER A 6 3.06 -42.19 3.44
C SER A 6 4.22 -41.24 3.76
N ALA A 7 5.44 -41.74 3.63
CA ALA A 7 6.63 -40.91 3.67
C ALA A 7 6.46 -39.86 2.54
N SER A 8 6.25 -38.60 2.89
CA SER A 8 6.29 -37.51 1.95
C SER A 8 7.58 -37.61 1.14
N LEU A 9 7.45 -37.68 -0.18
CA LEU A 9 8.59 -37.85 -1.08
C LEU A 9 9.62 -36.73 -0.76
N PRO A 10 10.94 -37.03 -0.77
CA PRO A 10 12.01 -36.06 -0.47
C PRO A 10 11.90 -34.75 -1.25
N LYS A 11 11.20 -34.77 -2.38
CA LYS A 11 10.95 -33.68 -3.30
C LYS A 11 9.95 -32.62 -2.76
N GLU A 12 8.94 -33.01 -1.98
CA GLU A 12 7.99 -32.08 -1.34
C GLU A 12 8.64 -31.36 -0.16
N ALA A 13 9.53 -32.02 0.56
CA ALA A 13 10.25 -31.41 1.68
C ALA A 13 11.17 -30.26 1.23
N TRP A 14 11.81 -30.39 0.04
CA TRP A 14 12.68 -29.33 -0.48
C TRP A 14 11.89 -28.06 -0.90
N LEU A 15 10.78 -28.20 -1.63
CA LEU A 15 9.93 -27.06 -2.02
C LEU A 15 9.33 -26.34 -0.81
N ASN A 16 8.86 -27.11 0.16
CA ASN A 16 8.40 -26.55 1.43
C ASN A 16 9.53 -25.80 2.15
N GLY A 17 10.78 -26.26 2.04
CA GLY A 17 11.98 -25.59 2.51
C GLY A 17 12.22 -24.25 1.81
N VAL A 18 12.17 -24.22 0.47
CA VAL A 18 12.36 -23.00 -0.32
C VAL A 18 11.31 -21.97 0.02
N PHE A 19 10.01 -22.33 0.00
CA PHE A 19 8.94 -21.40 0.36
C PHE A 19 8.99 -20.95 1.83
N ARG A 20 9.54 -21.78 2.72
CA ARG A 20 9.76 -21.41 4.13
C ARG A 20 10.67 -20.19 4.28
N TRP A 21 11.67 -20.04 3.41
CA TRP A 21 12.62 -18.92 3.43
C TRP A 21 12.28 -17.80 2.46
N TYR A 22 11.63 -18.11 1.35
CA TYR A 22 11.28 -17.13 0.33
C TYR A 22 10.47 -15.95 0.91
N TRP A 23 9.39 -16.22 1.66
CA TRP A 23 8.55 -15.17 2.23
C TRP A 23 9.26 -14.27 3.26
N PRO A 24 10.06 -14.80 4.20
CA PRO A 24 10.91 -13.99 5.06
C PRO A 24 11.90 -13.12 4.30
N VAL A 25 12.60 -13.68 3.32
CA VAL A 25 13.58 -12.95 2.50
C VAL A 25 12.90 -11.84 1.72
N LEU A 26 11.80 -12.15 1.04
CA LEU A 26 11.02 -11.14 0.33
C LEU A 26 10.55 -10.04 1.31
N GLY A 27 9.97 -10.41 2.45
CA GLY A 27 9.54 -9.45 3.47
C GLY A 27 10.67 -8.53 3.94
N ALA A 28 11.87 -9.08 4.21
CA ALA A 28 13.01 -8.29 4.66
C ALA A 28 13.55 -7.34 3.58
N THR A 29 13.55 -7.77 2.33
CA THR A 29 14.15 -7.00 1.25
C THR A 29 13.25 -5.91 0.67
N LEU A 30 11.91 -6.10 0.74
CA LEU A 30 10.97 -5.14 0.21
C LEU A 30 11.21 -3.70 0.71
N PRO A 31 11.22 -3.40 2.03
CA PRO A 31 11.38 -2.03 2.50
C PRO A 31 12.79 -1.47 2.23
N LEU A 32 13.80 -2.34 2.05
CA LEU A 32 15.18 -1.96 1.76
C LEU A 32 15.48 -1.81 0.27
N SER A 33 14.50 -2.10 -0.59
CA SER A 33 14.69 -2.01 -2.04
C SER A 33 14.85 -0.55 -2.47
N VAL A 34 15.72 -0.35 -3.46
CA VAL A 34 16.04 0.95 -4.03
C VAL A 34 15.79 0.94 -5.53
N ARG A 35 15.51 2.11 -6.13
CA ARG A 35 15.44 2.24 -7.58
C ARG A 35 16.85 2.27 -8.16
N VAL A 36 17.09 1.42 -9.13
CA VAL A 36 18.35 1.31 -9.85
C VAL A 36 18.06 1.53 -11.34
N PHE A 37 18.74 2.50 -11.92
CA PHE A 37 18.68 2.71 -13.36
C PHE A 37 19.70 1.79 -14.05
N LEU A 38 19.24 1.05 -15.05
CA LEU A 38 20.09 0.17 -15.88
C LEU A 38 20.49 0.91 -17.16
N PRO A 39 21.72 1.46 -17.25
CA PRO A 39 22.11 2.38 -18.34
C PRO A 39 22.03 1.76 -19.73
N TRP A 40 22.24 0.43 -19.83
CA TRP A 40 22.24 -0.30 -21.09
C TRP A 40 20.83 -0.62 -21.63
N SER A 41 19.80 -0.54 -20.81
CA SER A 41 18.41 -0.86 -21.20
C SER A 41 17.47 0.33 -21.13
N GLY A 42 17.88 1.43 -20.51
CA GLY A 42 16.99 2.56 -20.23
C GLY A 42 15.87 2.26 -19.22
N VAL A 43 15.94 1.11 -18.54
CA VAL A 43 14.90 0.63 -17.63
C VAL A 43 15.27 0.96 -16.19
N GLU A 44 14.32 1.48 -15.42
CA GLU A 44 14.40 1.54 -13.96
C GLU A 44 13.85 0.25 -13.35
N LEU A 45 14.57 -0.28 -12.36
CA LEU A 45 14.24 -1.49 -11.64
C LEU A 45 14.24 -1.23 -10.13
N ILE A 46 13.26 -1.71 -9.40
CA ILE A 46 13.27 -1.69 -7.94
C ILE A 46 14.02 -2.94 -7.43
N PHE A 47 15.31 -2.76 -7.15
CA PHE A 47 16.18 -3.86 -6.73
C PHE A 47 16.29 -3.92 -5.19
N PRO A 48 16.22 -5.12 -4.55
CA PRO A 48 16.01 -6.44 -5.14
C PRO A 48 14.53 -6.89 -5.23
N ALA A 49 13.54 -6.01 -4.97
CA ALA A 49 12.13 -6.39 -4.87
C ALA A 49 11.57 -7.03 -6.16
N GLU A 50 11.72 -6.34 -7.31
CA GLU A 50 11.13 -6.86 -8.57
C GLU A 50 11.76 -8.18 -9.02
N PRO A 51 13.09 -8.39 -8.98
CA PRO A 51 13.68 -9.70 -9.21
C PRO A 51 13.15 -10.79 -8.28
N LEU A 52 12.95 -10.48 -6.99
CA LEU A 52 12.40 -11.45 -6.04
C LEU A 52 10.93 -11.77 -6.31
N VAL A 53 10.13 -10.80 -6.75
CA VAL A 53 8.76 -11.05 -7.19
C VAL A 53 8.76 -11.95 -8.43
N ALA A 54 9.62 -11.70 -9.41
CA ALA A 54 9.76 -12.57 -10.58
C ALA A 54 10.17 -14.00 -10.19
N ILE A 55 11.11 -14.16 -9.26
CA ILE A 55 11.45 -15.46 -8.67
C ILE A 55 10.22 -16.10 -8.01
N GLY A 56 9.39 -15.33 -7.31
CA GLY A 56 8.15 -15.81 -6.72
C GLY A 56 7.18 -16.38 -7.75
N VAL A 57 7.00 -15.69 -8.88
CA VAL A 57 6.19 -16.19 -10.00
C VAL A 57 6.74 -17.52 -10.52
N ILE A 58 8.05 -17.60 -10.74
CA ILE A 58 8.74 -18.82 -11.19
C ILE A 58 8.55 -19.97 -10.19
N LEU A 59 8.72 -19.71 -8.88
CA LEU A 59 8.54 -20.72 -7.84
C LEU A 59 7.10 -21.23 -7.78
N ILE A 60 6.11 -20.37 -7.91
CA ILE A 60 4.69 -20.76 -7.94
C ILE A 60 4.41 -21.62 -9.19
N ALA A 61 4.89 -21.19 -10.36
CA ALA A 61 4.75 -21.96 -11.60
C ALA A 61 5.43 -23.32 -11.49
N TRP A 62 6.63 -23.37 -10.95
CA TRP A 62 7.39 -24.59 -10.71
C TRP A 62 6.66 -25.57 -9.76
N GLU A 63 6.07 -25.02 -8.65
CA GLU A 63 5.28 -25.84 -7.71
C GLU A 63 4.08 -26.49 -8.43
N GLN A 64 3.38 -25.75 -9.31
CA GLN A 64 2.25 -26.28 -10.06
C GLN A 64 2.67 -27.39 -11.05
N ILE A 65 3.70 -27.13 -11.83
CA ILE A 65 4.21 -28.11 -12.83
C ILE A 65 4.66 -29.39 -12.11
N ARG A 66 5.42 -29.25 -11.03
CA ARG A 66 6.02 -30.41 -10.34
C ARG A 66 5.02 -31.23 -9.54
N SER A 67 4.01 -30.58 -8.97
CA SER A 67 2.94 -31.28 -8.25
C SER A 67 1.90 -31.91 -9.19
N ASN A 68 2.10 -31.77 -10.51
CA ASN A 68 1.14 -32.17 -11.54
C ASN A 68 -0.28 -31.59 -11.26
N ARG A 69 -0.32 -30.45 -10.59
CA ARG A 69 -1.57 -29.75 -10.26
C ARG A 69 -1.91 -28.79 -11.40
N SER A 70 -3.17 -28.82 -11.80
CA SER A 70 -3.68 -27.81 -12.74
C SER A 70 -3.59 -26.41 -12.13
N ILE A 71 -3.39 -25.38 -12.96
CA ILE A 71 -3.50 -23.96 -12.55
C ILE A 71 -4.82 -23.71 -11.80
N ARG A 72 -5.87 -24.46 -12.12
CA ARG A 72 -7.15 -24.41 -11.40
C ARG A 72 -7.00 -24.71 -9.89
N SER A 73 -5.99 -25.47 -9.48
CA SER A 73 -5.75 -25.76 -8.06
C SER A 73 -5.25 -24.55 -7.28
N LEU A 74 -4.60 -23.57 -7.92
CA LEU A 74 -4.25 -22.29 -7.30
C LEU A 74 -5.50 -21.46 -6.95
N LEU A 75 -6.55 -21.63 -7.74
CA LEU A 75 -7.82 -20.95 -7.59
C LEU A 75 -8.87 -21.81 -6.89
N ALA A 76 -8.49 -23.02 -6.41
CA ALA A 76 -9.38 -23.95 -5.73
C ALA A 76 -9.65 -23.57 -4.25
N PHE A 77 -9.83 -22.28 -4.02
CA PHE A 77 -10.33 -21.76 -2.76
C PHE A 77 -11.81 -21.34 -2.91
N ARG A 78 -12.54 -21.33 -1.81
CA ARG A 78 -13.92 -20.80 -1.83
C ARG A 78 -13.90 -19.33 -2.24
N PRO A 79 -14.66 -18.92 -3.27
CA PRO A 79 -14.66 -17.54 -3.73
C PRO A 79 -15.25 -16.60 -2.67
N HIS A 80 -14.61 -15.46 -2.51
CA HIS A 80 -15.05 -14.34 -1.71
C HIS A 80 -15.29 -13.13 -2.63
N VAL A 81 -16.08 -12.15 -2.22
CA VAL A 81 -16.33 -10.94 -3.04
C VAL A 81 -15.03 -10.23 -3.40
N LEU A 82 -14.04 -10.23 -2.49
CA LEU A 82 -12.70 -9.66 -2.77
C LEU A 82 -11.99 -10.40 -3.91
N ASP A 83 -12.12 -11.74 -4.00
CA ASP A 83 -11.52 -12.50 -5.11
C ASP A 83 -12.13 -12.07 -6.44
N VAL A 84 -13.46 -11.91 -6.48
CA VAL A 84 -14.17 -11.43 -7.68
C VAL A 84 -13.70 -10.04 -8.07
N ALA A 85 -13.59 -9.13 -7.11
CA ALA A 85 -13.14 -7.76 -7.37
C ALA A 85 -11.68 -7.72 -7.87
N VAL A 86 -10.78 -8.51 -7.30
CA VAL A 86 -9.36 -8.60 -7.71
C VAL A 86 -9.25 -9.15 -9.14
N PHE A 87 -9.97 -10.22 -9.47
CA PHE A 87 -9.92 -10.79 -10.81
C PHE A 87 -10.61 -9.91 -11.85
N ALA A 88 -11.71 -9.23 -11.48
CA ALA A 88 -12.34 -8.24 -12.34
C ALA A 88 -11.42 -7.03 -12.60
N PHE A 89 -10.66 -6.59 -11.59
CA PHE A 89 -9.65 -5.55 -11.74
C PHE A 89 -8.55 -5.95 -12.73
N LEU A 90 -8.02 -7.18 -12.62
CA LEU A 90 -7.03 -7.70 -13.57
C LEU A 90 -7.60 -7.82 -14.98
N LEU A 91 -8.82 -8.34 -15.12
CA LEU A 91 -9.47 -8.46 -16.42
C LEU A 91 -9.70 -7.07 -17.05
N GLY A 92 -10.16 -6.11 -16.26
CA GLY A 92 -10.30 -4.73 -16.68
C GLY A 92 -8.97 -4.12 -17.14
N SER A 93 -7.87 -4.36 -16.39
CA SER A 93 -6.52 -3.93 -16.79
C SER A 93 -6.07 -4.53 -18.12
N ILE A 94 -6.33 -5.82 -18.34
CA ILE A 94 -6.00 -6.50 -19.59
C ILE A 94 -6.77 -5.91 -20.78
N ILE A 95 -8.09 -5.69 -20.61
CA ILE A 95 -8.93 -5.10 -21.65
C ILE A 95 -8.51 -3.65 -21.94
N ALA A 96 -8.26 -2.86 -20.90
CA ALA A 96 -7.80 -1.49 -21.04
C ALA A 96 -6.43 -1.41 -21.75
N ALA A 97 -5.50 -2.34 -21.45
CA ALA A 97 -4.20 -2.40 -22.10
C ALA A 97 -4.32 -2.79 -23.59
N ALA A 98 -5.23 -3.71 -23.92
CA ALA A 98 -5.46 -4.09 -25.30
C ALA A 98 -6.08 -2.95 -26.15
N ALA A 99 -6.82 -2.04 -25.51
CA ALA A 99 -7.41 -0.85 -26.13
C ALA A 99 -6.51 0.40 -26.09
N ALA A 100 -5.39 0.35 -25.36
CA ALA A 100 -4.53 1.51 -25.12
C ALA A 100 -3.77 1.92 -26.39
N GLU A 101 -3.56 3.22 -26.58
CA GLU A 101 -2.68 3.75 -27.63
C GLU A 101 -1.21 3.39 -27.33
N HIS A 102 -0.78 3.52 -26.09
CA HIS A 102 0.60 3.21 -25.63
C HIS A 102 0.71 1.77 -25.13
N GLN A 103 0.46 0.80 -26.01
CA GLN A 103 0.36 -0.63 -25.63
C GLN A 103 1.58 -1.17 -24.90
N LEU A 104 2.81 -0.81 -25.28
CA LEU A 104 4.01 -1.33 -24.64
C LEU A 104 4.05 -0.97 -23.15
N VAL A 105 3.71 0.27 -22.80
CA VAL A 105 3.65 0.74 -21.43
C VAL A 105 2.51 0.06 -20.68
N ALA A 106 1.34 -0.03 -21.31
CA ALA A 106 0.16 -0.64 -20.72
C ALA A 106 0.38 -2.12 -20.39
N TRP A 107 0.94 -2.90 -21.31
CA TRP A 107 1.26 -4.31 -21.05
C TRP A 107 2.36 -4.49 -20.01
N LYS A 108 3.37 -3.60 -19.95
CA LYS A 108 4.36 -3.60 -18.85
C LYS A 108 3.68 -3.47 -17.48
N VAL A 109 2.77 -2.52 -17.34
CA VAL A 109 2.02 -2.30 -16.08
C VAL A 109 1.16 -3.51 -15.74
N VAL A 110 0.43 -4.08 -16.71
CA VAL A 110 -0.39 -5.29 -16.51
C VAL A 110 0.46 -6.47 -16.04
N VAL A 111 1.62 -6.71 -16.64
CA VAL A 111 2.53 -7.80 -16.23
C VAL A 111 2.97 -7.64 -14.78
N VAL A 112 3.33 -6.42 -14.37
CA VAL A 112 3.70 -6.11 -12.99
C VAL A 112 2.51 -6.33 -12.03
N GLN A 113 1.32 -5.84 -12.39
CA GLN A 113 0.10 -6.04 -11.58
C GLN A 113 -0.24 -7.52 -11.42
N VAL A 114 -0.16 -8.31 -12.52
CA VAL A 114 -0.38 -9.76 -12.49
C VAL A 114 0.64 -10.43 -11.55
N ALA A 115 1.92 -10.06 -11.64
CA ALA A 115 2.97 -10.62 -10.79
C ALA A 115 2.71 -10.29 -9.31
N TYR A 116 2.37 -9.04 -8.98
CA TYR A 116 2.05 -8.65 -7.61
C TYR A 116 0.83 -9.38 -7.07
N ILE A 117 -0.25 -9.46 -7.82
CA ILE A 117 -1.48 -10.14 -7.39
C ILE A 117 -1.24 -11.65 -7.28
N LEU A 118 -0.50 -12.27 -8.21
CA LEU A 118 -0.17 -13.68 -8.12
C LEU A 118 0.66 -13.99 -6.87
N VAL A 119 1.70 -13.22 -6.61
CA VAL A 119 2.64 -13.46 -5.49
C VAL A 119 2.05 -12.99 -4.16
N PHE A 120 1.42 -11.80 -4.11
CA PHE A 120 1.01 -11.21 -2.84
C PHE A 120 -0.45 -11.49 -2.45
N TYR A 121 -1.30 -11.90 -3.41
CA TYR A 121 -2.69 -12.25 -3.12
C TYR A 121 -2.97 -13.74 -3.33
N VAL A 122 -2.85 -14.24 -4.56
CA VAL A 122 -3.25 -15.62 -4.91
C VAL A 122 -2.42 -16.65 -4.16
N ALA A 123 -1.10 -16.49 -4.09
CA ALA A 123 -0.22 -17.43 -3.39
C ALA A 123 -0.50 -17.49 -1.88
N PHE A 124 -0.88 -16.38 -1.25
CA PHE A 124 -1.32 -16.38 0.15
C PHE A 124 -2.73 -16.98 0.28
N ARG A 125 -3.64 -16.62 -0.59
CA ARG A 125 -5.03 -17.05 -0.59
C ARG A 125 -5.15 -18.57 -0.76
N SER A 126 -4.34 -19.18 -1.63
CA SER A 126 -4.31 -20.61 -1.89
C SER A 126 -3.83 -21.46 -0.69
N ARG A 127 -3.16 -20.86 0.29
CA ARG A 127 -2.68 -21.56 1.49
C ARG A 127 -3.75 -21.76 2.56
N GLY A 128 -4.93 -21.20 2.37
CA GLY A 128 -6.07 -21.42 3.25
C GLY A 128 -5.78 -21.20 4.74
N PRO A 129 -5.97 -22.22 5.61
CA PRO A 129 -5.78 -22.09 7.06
C PRO A 129 -4.37 -21.71 7.51
N SER A 130 -3.33 -22.07 6.77
CA SER A 130 -1.94 -21.79 7.13
C SER A 130 -1.47 -20.38 6.75
N ILE A 131 -2.31 -19.59 6.06
CA ILE A 131 -1.98 -18.23 5.61
C ILE A 131 -1.43 -17.35 6.74
N SER A 132 -2.05 -17.41 7.91
CA SER A 132 -1.71 -16.55 9.03
C SER A 132 -0.27 -16.72 9.52
N SER A 133 0.23 -17.95 9.59
CA SER A 133 1.59 -18.23 10.05
C SER A 133 2.66 -17.79 9.03
N VAL A 134 2.40 -18.02 7.76
CA VAL A 134 3.31 -17.64 6.66
C VAL A 134 3.36 -16.13 6.52
N LEU A 135 2.18 -15.50 6.49
CA LEU A 135 2.05 -14.05 6.36
C LEU A 135 2.71 -13.31 7.52
N MET A 136 2.43 -13.73 8.78
CA MET A 136 3.04 -13.11 9.94
C MET A 136 4.56 -13.24 9.97
N ARG A 137 5.09 -14.32 9.43
CA ARG A 137 6.55 -14.47 9.30
C ARG A 137 7.11 -13.43 8.31
N ALA A 138 6.50 -13.30 7.13
CA ALA A 138 6.92 -12.33 6.13
C ALA A 138 6.77 -10.87 6.66
N TRP A 139 5.65 -10.56 7.30
CA TRP A 139 5.40 -9.23 7.86
C TRP A 139 6.34 -8.88 9.01
N ARG A 140 6.76 -9.84 9.84
CA ARG A 140 7.79 -9.59 10.87
C ARG A 140 9.12 -9.21 10.26
N TRP A 141 9.56 -9.92 9.23
CA TRP A 141 10.81 -9.59 8.55
C TRP A 141 10.72 -8.24 7.85
N TYR A 142 9.57 -7.94 7.23
CA TYR A 142 9.30 -6.61 6.69
C TYR A 142 9.38 -5.53 7.79
N ALA A 143 8.70 -5.72 8.91
CA ALA A 143 8.65 -4.76 9.99
C ALA A 143 10.04 -4.46 10.59
N PHE A 144 10.85 -5.50 10.82
CA PHE A 144 12.21 -5.30 11.34
C PHE A 144 13.14 -4.64 10.33
N ALA A 145 13.05 -5.00 9.05
CA ALA A 145 13.81 -4.33 8.01
C ALA A 145 13.34 -2.87 7.82
N PHE A 146 12.05 -2.62 7.92
CA PHE A 146 11.49 -1.27 7.86
C PHE A 146 11.90 -0.39 9.03
N LEU A 147 12.14 -0.95 10.22
CA LEU A 147 12.71 -0.18 11.34
C LEU A 147 14.06 0.44 11.00
N PHE A 148 14.89 -0.26 10.20
CA PHE A 148 16.14 0.35 9.72
C PHE A 148 15.85 1.60 8.88
N VAL A 149 14.86 1.54 7.98
CA VAL A 149 14.45 2.70 7.16
C VAL A 149 13.91 3.83 8.04
N VAL A 150 13.13 3.49 9.08
CA VAL A 150 12.59 4.47 10.04
C VAL A 150 13.72 5.18 10.79
N LEU A 151 14.68 4.42 11.32
CA LEU A 151 15.83 5.00 12.01
C LEU A 151 16.69 5.86 11.09
N TRP A 152 16.91 5.38 9.85
CA TRP A 152 17.59 6.16 8.81
C TRP A 152 16.91 7.50 8.53
N ALA A 153 15.57 7.48 8.32
CA ALA A 153 14.80 8.69 8.08
C ALA A 153 14.84 9.65 9.27
N MET A 154 14.63 9.15 10.49
CA MET A 154 14.67 9.97 11.71
C MET A 154 16.04 10.61 11.95
N VAL A 155 17.13 9.90 11.67
CA VAL A 155 18.49 10.48 11.78
C VAL A 155 18.65 11.59 10.75
N LYS A 156 18.25 11.37 9.50
CA LYS A 156 18.32 12.40 8.44
C LYS A 156 17.48 13.63 8.80
N GLU A 157 16.25 13.44 9.25
CA GLU A 157 15.39 14.53 9.71
C GLU A 157 16.02 15.31 10.89
N GLY A 158 16.57 14.59 11.86
CA GLY A 158 17.26 15.19 13.00
C GLY A 158 18.46 16.05 12.62
N LEU A 159 19.21 15.64 11.59
CA LEU A 159 20.37 16.40 11.08
C LEU A 159 19.95 17.62 10.25
N HIS A 160 18.75 17.64 9.64
CA HIS A 160 18.30 18.71 8.74
C HIS A 160 17.27 19.65 9.35
N GLY A 161 16.81 19.41 10.58
CA GLY A 161 16.03 20.37 11.34
C GLY A 161 14.59 19.99 11.68
N LEU A 162 14.17 18.73 11.48
CA LEU A 162 12.84 18.20 11.88
C LEU A 162 11.66 18.99 11.31
N ASP A 163 11.80 19.56 10.12
CA ASP A 163 10.75 20.30 9.43
C ASP A 163 10.24 19.53 8.19
N ARG A 164 9.26 20.12 7.51
CA ARG A 164 8.66 19.49 6.35
C ARG A 164 9.65 19.30 5.21
N GLU A 165 10.54 20.25 4.98
CA GLU A 165 11.52 20.20 3.89
C GLU A 165 12.51 19.04 4.13
N ALA A 166 12.96 18.87 5.37
CA ALA A 166 13.78 17.74 5.79
C ALA A 166 13.06 16.38 5.58
N SER A 167 11.74 16.34 5.79
CA SER A 167 10.95 15.10 5.69
C SER A 167 10.71 14.63 4.26
N ASP A 168 10.65 15.53 3.28
CA ASP A 168 10.26 15.21 1.90
C ASP A 168 11.11 14.10 1.29
N HIS A 169 12.41 14.03 1.64
CA HIS A 169 13.36 13.01 1.17
C HIS A 169 14.07 12.25 2.29
N ALA A 170 13.53 12.27 3.52
CA ALA A 170 14.19 11.62 4.66
C ALA A 170 14.38 10.12 4.47
N ALA A 171 13.37 9.43 3.95
CA ALA A 171 13.39 8.00 3.70
C ALA A 171 14.11 7.57 2.40
N PHE A 172 14.61 8.52 1.60
CA PHE A 172 15.43 8.21 0.43
C PHE A 172 16.77 7.57 0.84
N PRO A 173 17.28 6.51 0.16
CA PRO A 173 16.85 6.00 -1.15
C PRO A 173 15.76 4.92 -1.11
N PHE A 174 15.30 4.51 0.06
CA PHE A 174 14.37 3.40 0.22
C PHE A 174 12.93 3.76 -0.23
N PHE A 175 12.46 4.94 0.14
CA PHE A 175 11.20 5.51 -0.34
C PHE A 175 11.50 6.84 -1.04
N LEU A 176 10.83 7.08 -2.17
CA LEU A 176 11.11 8.26 -2.99
C LEU A 176 10.63 9.55 -2.34
N ASP A 177 9.52 9.46 -1.60
CA ASP A 177 8.84 10.58 -1.00
C ASP A 177 8.27 10.23 0.38
N HIS A 178 7.97 11.27 1.14
CA HIS A 178 7.40 11.16 2.47
C HIS A 178 5.98 10.56 2.49
N THR A 179 5.26 10.54 1.35
CA THR A 179 3.87 10.05 1.31
C THR A 179 3.83 8.53 1.24
N SER A 180 4.65 7.91 0.41
CA SER A 180 4.80 6.45 0.33
C SER A 180 5.39 5.88 1.63
N TYR A 181 6.37 6.56 2.21
CA TYR A 181 6.90 6.23 3.54
C TYR A 181 5.81 6.31 4.61
N GLY A 182 5.02 7.39 4.64
CA GLY A 182 3.88 7.57 5.55
C GLY A 182 2.82 6.47 5.41
N ALA A 183 2.54 6.02 4.19
CA ALA A 183 1.62 4.90 3.94
C ALA A 183 2.14 3.59 4.56
N ALA A 184 3.45 3.29 4.42
CA ALA A 184 4.05 2.12 5.05
C ALA A 184 4.02 2.19 6.59
N LEU A 185 4.25 3.38 7.17
CA LEU A 185 4.12 3.61 8.61
C LEU A 185 2.71 3.29 9.13
N CYS A 186 1.65 3.61 8.35
CA CYS A 186 0.26 3.28 8.71
C CYS A 186 0.00 1.78 8.81
N PHE A 187 0.70 0.93 8.04
CA PHE A 187 0.62 -0.52 8.19
C PHE A 187 1.44 -1.03 9.38
N MET A 188 2.59 -0.41 9.65
CA MET A 188 3.50 -0.87 10.70
C MET A 188 3.08 -0.43 12.09
N LEU A 189 2.39 0.69 12.23
CA LEU A 189 1.88 1.16 13.51
C LEU A 189 1.00 0.12 14.23
N PRO A 190 -0.07 -0.42 13.61
CA PRO A 190 -0.90 -1.45 14.25
C PRO A 190 -0.18 -2.80 14.36
N PHE A 191 0.82 -3.07 13.53
CA PHE A 191 1.62 -4.28 13.62
C PHE A 191 2.36 -4.36 14.95
N PHE A 192 3.13 -3.35 15.32
CA PHE A 192 3.86 -3.33 16.59
C PHE A 192 2.91 -3.25 17.79
N ALA A 193 1.80 -2.52 17.68
CA ALA A 193 0.77 -2.47 18.71
C ALA A 193 0.11 -3.85 18.95
N MET A 194 -0.11 -4.64 17.90
CA MET A 194 -0.63 -6.00 18.01
C MET A 194 0.39 -6.95 18.67
N GLU A 195 1.66 -6.89 18.27
CA GLU A 195 2.70 -7.75 18.84
C GLU A 195 2.91 -7.46 20.35
N MET A 196 2.65 -6.23 20.81
CA MET A 196 2.62 -5.87 22.23
C MET A 196 1.53 -6.64 23.01
N GLY A 197 0.36 -6.84 22.37
CA GLY A 197 -0.81 -7.50 22.98
C GLY A 197 -0.80 -9.03 22.93
N ARG A 198 0.20 -9.67 22.28
CA ARG A 198 0.26 -11.14 22.17
C ARG A 198 0.70 -11.77 23.47
N ASP A 199 -0.25 -12.30 24.23
CA ASP A 199 0.00 -13.11 25.43
C ASP A 199 0.41 -14.55 25.02
N GLY A 200 1.54 -15.03 25.46
CA GLY A 200 1.94 -16.41 25.13
C GLY A 200 3.25 -16.95 25.70
N LEU A 201 4.00 -16.18 26.49
CA LEU A 201 5.23 -16.67 27.12
C LEU A 201 5.22 -16.36 28.61
N LYS A 202 5.07 -17.40 29.42
CA LYS A 202 5.27 -17.38 30.87
C LYS A 202 6.75 -17.05 31.13
N GLY A 203 7.02 -15.88 31.74
CA GLY A 203 8.38 -15.44 32.07
C GLY A 203 8.98 -14.45 31.08
N GLY A 204 9.03 -13.18 31.43
CA GLY A 204 9.58 -12.09 30.59
C GLY A 204 8.55 -11.13 29.98
N LEU A 205 7.31 -11.23 30.36
CA LEU A 205 6.15 -10.51 29.81
C LEU A 205 6.33 -8.97 29.81
N ARG A 206 6.94 -8.42 30.87
CA ARG A 206 7.06 -6.97 31.05
C ARG A 206 8.07 -6.34 30.09
N SER A 207 9.22 -6.94 29.91
CA SER A 207 10.27 -6.42 29.01
C SER A 207 9.86 -6.46 27.55
N ARG A 208 9.18 -7.54 27.11
CA ARG A 208 8.66 -7.63 25.74
C ARG A 208 7.56 -6.59 25.45
N LYS A 209 6.63 -6.41 26.38
CA LYS A 209 5.57 -5.38 26.23
C LYS A 209 6.17 -3.98 26.14
N VAL A 210 7.14 -3.66 26.99
CA VAL A 210 7.87 -2.39 26.94
C VAL A 210 8.61 -2.23 25.62
N PHE A 211 9.28 -3.26 25.13
CA PHE A 211 9.99 -3.23 23.86
C PHE A 211 9.04 -2.89 22.68
N TYR A 212 7.92 -3.62 22.55
CA TYR A 212 6.97 -3.32 21.47
C TYR A 212 6.22 -2.01 21.66
N LEU A 213 6.00 -1.56 22.89
CA LEU A 213 5.49 -0.22 23.18
C LEU A 213 6.45 0.85 22.65
N LEU A 214 7.74 0.73 22.94
CA LEU A 214 8.75 1.67 22.43
C LEU A 214 8.79 1.67 20.91
N LEU A 215 8.75 0.51 20.26
CA LEU A 215 8.68 0.43 18.80
C LEU A 215 7.42 1.09 18.24
N THR A 216 6.26 0.89 18.88
CA THR A 216 5.01 1.55 18.50
C THR A 216 5.12 3.07 18.61
N LEU A 217 5.75 3.57 19.69
CA LEU A 217 5.98 4.99 19.88
C LEU A 217 6.96 5.55 18.82
N VAL A 218 8.03 4.82 18.50
CA VAL A 218 8.96 5.21 17.41
C VAL A 218 8.23 5.34 16.09
N ILE A 219 7.39 4.35 15.72
CA ILE A 219 6.60 4.42 14.48
C ILE A 219 5.60 5.58 14.52
N LEU A 220 4.96 5.84 15.64
CA LEU A 220 4.04 6.98 15.81
C LEU A 220 4.77 8.32 15.63
N VAL A 221 5.93 8.48 16.25
CA VAL A 221 6.76 9.69 16.09
C VAL A 221 7.21 9.84 14.63
N ALA A 222 7.69 8.76 13.99
CA ALA A 222 8.05 8.77 12.57
C ALA A 222 6.87 9.15 11.67
N LEU A 223 5.65 8.66 11.98
CA LEU A 223 4.43 9.03 11.25
C LEU A 223 4.11 10.52 11.40
N LEU A 224 4.30 11.09 12.56
CA LEU A 224 4.12 12.54 12.78
C LEU A 224 5.19 13.34 12.04
N LEU A 225 6.45 12.92 12.12
CA LEU A 225 7.59 13.59 11.46
C LEU A 225 7.57 13.41 9.94
N SER A 226 6.89 12.40 9.41
CA SER A 226 6.76 12.24 7.94
C SER A 226 6.07 13.40 7.25
N TYR A 227 5.41 14.30 7.97
CA TYR A 227 4.61 15.42 7.42
C TYR A 227 3.63 15.00 6.31
N SER A 228 3.36 13.70 6.19
CA SER A 228 2.40 13.16 5.24
C SER A 228 0.97 13.34 5.74
N ARG A 229 0.34 14.44 5.32
CA ARG A 229 -1.04 14.78 5.71
C ARG A 229 -2.04 13.68 5.37
N GLY A 230 -1.87 13.06 4.19
CA GLY A 230 -2.71 11.92 3.78
C GLY A 230 -2.56 10.71 4.69
N ALA A 231 -1.33 10.40 5.16
CA ALA A 231 -1.09 9.32 6.11
C ALA A 231 -1.70 9.62 7.49
N TRP A 232 -1.62 10.88 7.96
CA TRP A 232 -2.26 11.27 9.22
C TRP A 232 -3.79 11.14 9.16
N MET A 233 -4.40 11.61 8.07
CA MET A 233 -5.85 11.45 7.85
C MET A 233 -6.24 9.97 7.77
N GLY A 234 -5.45 9.18 7.03
CA GLY A 234 -5.66 7.74 6.91
C GLY A 234 -5.59 7.03 8.26
N ALA A 235 -4.55 7.31 9.05
CA ALA A 235 -4.39 6.73 10.40
C ALA A 235 -5.52 7.15 11.35
N ALA A 236 -5.93 8.41 11.32
CA ALA A 236 -7.04 8.91 12.12
C ALA A 236 -8.38 8.25 11.73
N ALA A 237 -8.65 8.13 10.42
CA ALA A 237 -9.84 7.45 9.91
C ALA A 237 -9.85 5.96 10.29
N ALA A 238 -8.72 5.27 10.16
CA ALA A 238 -8.58 3.87 10.54
C ALA A 238 -8.76 3.66 12.05
N GLY A 239 -8.16 4.51 12.88
CA GLY A 239 -8.33 4.48 14.33
C GLY A 239 -9.79 4.69 14.75
N SER A 240 -10.43 5.71 14.18
CA SER A 240 -11.86 5.99 14.39
C SER A 240 -12.74 4.82 13.93
N GLY A 241 -12.45 4.25 12.75
CA GLY A 241 -13.15 3.08 12.22
C GLY A 241 -13.09 1.87 13.15
N LEU A 242 -11.90 1.57 13.72
CA LEU A 242 -11.74 0.47 14.68
C LEU A 242 -12.44 0.73 16.02
N ILE A 243 -12.54 1.99 16.47
CA ILE A 243 -13.29 2.35 17.66
C ILE A 243 -14.79 2.15 17.40
N ILE A 244 -15.28 2.68 16.27
CA ILE A 244 -16.68 2.56 15.84
C ILE A 244 -17.06 1.09 15.62
N ALA A 245 -16.17 0.28 15.08
CA ALA A 245 -16.36 -1.16 14.89
C ALA A 245 -16.63 -1.95 16.19
N ARG A 246 -16.33 -1.37 17.36
CA ARG A 246 -16.68 -1.97 18.69
C ARG A 246 -18.14 -1.82 19.07
N TRP A 247 -18.88 -0.92 18.44
CA TRP A 247 -20.29 -0.71 18.73
C TRP A 247 -21.13 -1.90 18.28
N ARG A 248 -22.20 -2.19 19.02
CA ARG A 248 -22.96 -3.45 18.86
C ARG A 248 -23.73 -3.55 17.56
N THR A 249 -24.31 -2.44 17.08
CA THR A 249 -25.21 -2.46 15.93
C THR A 249 -24.62 -1.73 14.72
N PRO A 250 -24.86 -2.22 13.49
CA PRO A 250 -24.46 -1.53 12.27
C PRO A 250 -25.03 -0.11 12.15
N ALA A 251 -26.26 0.10 12.63
CA ALA A 251 -26.91 1.40 12.59
C ALA A 251 -26.14 2.46 13.42
N HIS A 252 -25.70 2.11 14.64
CA HIS A 252 -24.89 3.02 15.45
C HIS A 252 -23.51 3.28 14.82
N ARG A 253 -22.91 2.28 14.18
CA ARG A 253 -21.66 2.44 13.45
C ARG A 253 -21.82 3.40 12.28
N LEU A 254 -22.88 3.22 11.49
CA LEU A 254 -23.19 4.12 10.37
C LEU A 254 -23.43 5.56 10.86
N ALA A 255 -24.25 5.73 11.90
CA ALA A 255 -24.53 7.04 12.48
C ALA A 255 -23.25 7.74 12.96
N ALA A 256 -22.33 7.00 13.58
CA ALA A 256 -21.04 7.55 14.02
C ALA A 256 -20.13 7.94 12.85
N LEU A 257 -20.09 7.14 11.78
CA LEU A 257 -19.33 7.49 10.58
C LEU A 257 -19.91 8.72 9.88
N VAL A 258 -21.23 8.81 9.78
CA VAL A 258 -21.91 9.99 9.21
C VAL A 258 -21.64 11.23 10.07
N LEU A 259 -21.72 11.11 11.39
CA LEU A 259 -21.39 12.22 12.29
C LEU A 259 -19.91 12.65 12.15
N LEU A 260 -18.99 11.69 12.10
CA LEU A 260 -17.55 11.96 11.89
C LEU A 260 -17.32 12.68 10.54
N PHE A 261 -18.01 12.23 9.49
CA PHE A 261 -17.94 12.88 8.18
C PHE A 261 -18.51 14.32 8.21
N ILE A 262 -19.65 14.53 8.86
CA ILE A 262 -20.26 15.88 9.01
C ILE A 262 -19.32 16.81 9.78
N VAL A 263 -18.74 16.33 10.89
CA VAL A 263 -17.77 17.11 11.67
C VAL A 263 -16.53 17.42 10.85
N PHE A 264 -16.01 16.45 10.12
CA PHE A 264 -14.85 16.67 9.24
C PHE A 264 -15.17 17.64 8.10
N ALA A 265 -16.26 17.43 7.38
CA ALA A 265 -16.69 18.30 6.28
C ALA A 265 -17.01 19.72 6.79
N GLY A 266 -17.72 19.84 7.91
CA GLY A 266 -18.04 21.11 8.53
C GLY A 266 -16.79 21.87 9.00
N SER A 267 -15.82 21.18 9.60
CA SER A 267 -14.56 21.78 10.01
C SER A 267 -13.70 22.21 8.82
N THR A 268 -13.67 21.43 7.73
CA THR A 268 -12.96 21.82 6.50
C THR A 268 -13.58 23.04 5.84
N LEU A 269 -14.92 23.09 5.73
CA LEU A 269 -15.64 24.25 5.19
C LEU A 269 -15.44 25.49 6.04
N TRP A 270 -15.49 25.36 7.37
CA TRP A 270 -15.28 26.48 8.29
C TRP A 270 -13.84 27.02 8.21
N LEU A 271 -12.85 26.14 8.13
CA LEU A 271 -11.43 26.51 7.98
C LEU A 271 -11.14 27.14 6.60
N SER A 272 -11.76 26.65 5.52
CA SER A 272 -11.57 27.18 4.18
C SER A 272 -12.20 28.57 3.97
N GLY A 273 -13.18 28.94 4.81
CA GLY A 273 -13.77 30.27 4.82
C GLY A 273 -12.92 31.37 5.52
N ARG A 274 -11.82 30.97 6.19
CA ARG A 274 -10.91 31.93 6.83
C ARG A 274 -9.95 32.53 5.82
N PRO A 275 -9.54 33.82 6.01
CA PRO A 275 -8.54 34.42 5.14
C PRO A 275 -7.24 33.61 5.19
N ALA A 276 -6.65 33.41 4.02
CA ALA A 276 -5.38 32.70 3.90
C ALA A 276 -4.32 33.40 4.77
N VAL A 277 -3.65 32.62 5.62
CA VAL A 277 -2.51 33.13 6.39
C VAL A 277 -1.38 33.35 5.39
N THR A 278 -1.13 34.61 5.02
CA THR A 278 -0.03 35.00 4.14
C THR A 278 1.28 34.52 4.74
N ARG A 279 2.05 33.75 3.97
CA ARG A 279 3.34 33.20 4.40
C ARG A 279 4.42 34.28 4.31
N PRO A 280 5.15 34.58 5.38
CA PRO A 280 6.46 35.20 5.24
C PRO A 280 7.39 34.21 4.51
N GLN A 281 8.04 34.65 3.43
CA GLN A 281 9.07 33.84 2.75
C GLN A 281 10.20 33.50 3.74
N GLY A 282 10.57 32.21 3.81
CA GLY A 282 11.71 31.74 4.60
C GLY A 282 11.40 31.15 5.98
N GLU A 283 10.14 31.07 6.40
CA GLU A 283 9.79 30.49 7.70
C GLU A 283 9.60 28.96 7.63
N ARG A 284 10.37 28.21 8.47
CA ARG A 284 10.25 26.76 8.58
C ARG A 284 8.83 26.33 8.98
N THR A 285 8.28 25.34 8.26
CA THR A 285 6.91 24.87 8.50
C THR A 285 6.87 23.81 9.58
N GLY A 286 6.44 24.17 10.79
CA GLY A 286 6.20 23.23 11.89
C GLY A 286 4.90 22.41 11.72
N LEU A 287 4.72 21.39 12.55
CA LEU A 287 3.56 20.46 12.54
C LEU A 287 2.21 21.16 12.54
N TRP A 288 2.03 22.20 13.37
CA TRP A 288 0.77 22.95 13.46
C TRP A 288 0.41 23.67 12.15
N ARG A 289 1.40 24.22 11.47
CA ARG A 289 1.17 24.87 10.15
C ARG A 289 0.87 23.85 9.07
N SER A 290 1.51 22.66 9.12
CA SER A 290 1.18 21.58 8.21
C SER A 290 -0.25 21.09 8.39
N LEU A 291 -0.75 20.99 9.62
CA LEU A 291 -2.15 20.70 9.89
C LEU A 291 -3.09 21.80 9.36
N ALA A 292 -2.80 23.06 9.65
CA ALA A 292 -3.60 24.20 9.16
C ALA A 292 -3.64 24.28 7.62
N SER A 293 -2.55 23.86 6.94
CA SER A 293 -2.48 23.88 5.47
C SER A 293 -3.27 22.75 4.78
N MET A 294 -3.83 21.79 5.53
CA MET A 294 -4.65 20.72 4.93
C MET A 294 -5.91 21.23 4.27
N THR A 295 -6.48 22.31 4.81
CA THR A 295 -7.74 22.89 4.34
C THR A 295 -7.55 24.04 3.36
N ASP A 296 -6.33 24.53 3.18
CA ASP A 296 -6.04 25.60 2.23
C ASP A 296 -5.85 25.04 0.83
N LEU A 297 -6.94 25.02 0.07
CA LEU A 297 -6.97 24.56 -1.33
C LEU A 297 -6.57 25.66 -2.34
N ARG A 298 -6.35 26.90 -1.88
CA ARG A 298 -6.16 28.05 -2.77
C ARG A 298 -4.72 28.56 -2.84
N THR A 299 -3.97 28.43 -1.75
CA THR A 299 -2.63 29.03 -1.68
C THR A 299 -1.50 28.02 -1.51
N VAL A 300 -1.80 26.77 -1.14
CA VAL A 300 -0.79 25.73 -0.95
C VAL A 300 -0.44 25.07 -2.28
N PRO A 301 0.80 25.23 -2.80
CA PRO A 301 1.18 24.72 -4.13
C PRO A 301 0.92 23.24 -4.31
N SER A 302 1.20 22.40 -3.30
CA SER A 302 0.96 20.95 -3.38
C SER A 302 -0.53 20.56 -3.42
N ASN A 303 -1.44 21.42 -2.95
CA ASN A 303 -2.88 21.18 -3.08
C ASN A 303 -3.38 21.64 -4.45
N LEU A 304 -2.84 22.74 -4.97
CA LEU A 304 -3.14 23.24 -6.32
C LEU A 304 -2.67 22.23 -7.39
N ASP A 305 -1.45 21.70 -7.26
CA ASP A 305 -0.94 20.65 -8.16
C ASP A 305 -1.88 19.44 -8.21
N ARG A 306 -2.37 18.98 -7.06
CA ARG A 306 -3.36 17.89 -7.03
C ARG A 306 -4.65 18.24 -7.76
N ILE A 307 -5.20 19.42 -7.56
CA ILE A 307 -6.44 19.84 -8.24
C ILE A 307 -6.25 19.85 -9.76
N VAL A 308 -5.12 20.37 -10.23
CA VAL A 308 -4.79 20.37 -11.67
C VAL A 308 -4.71 18.94 -12.22
N ARG A 309 -3.99 18.05 -11.53
CA ARG A 309 -3.87 16.65 -11.91
C ARG A 309 -5.21 15.89 -11.85
N TRP A 310 -6.06 16.19 -10.88
CA TRP A 310 -7.41 15.61 -10.79
C TRP A 310 -8.30 16.06 -11.94
N ARG A 311 -8.22 17.32 -12.36
CA ARG A 311 -8.92 17.81 -13.55
C ARG A 311 -8.43 17.14 -14.81
N ALA A 312 -7.12 16.96 -14.96
CA ALA A 312 -6.56 16.23 -16.09
C ALA A 312 -7.02 14.76 -16.10
N ALA A 313 -6.99 14.07 -14.94
CA ALA A 313 -7.50 12.71 -14.83
C ALA A 313 -8.98 12.59 -15.20
N TRP A 314 -9.78 13.56 -14.80
CA TRP A 314 -11.21 13.62 -15.17
C TRP A 314 -11.41 13.88 -16.66
N SER A 315 -10.63 14.76 -17.28
CA SER A 315 -10.66 14.98 -18.73
C SER A 315 -10.30 13.71 -19.50
N MET A 316 -9.23 13.01 -19.10
CA MET A 316 -8.84 11.72 -19.66
C MET A 316 -9.97 10.67 -19.59
N PHE A 317 -10.67 10.62 -18.45
CA PHE A 317 -11.83 9.75 -18.29
C PHE A 317 -12.98 10.14 -19.23
N GLN A 318 -13.28 11.42 -19.40
CA GLN A 318 -14.35 11.88 -20.30
C GLN A 318 -14.08 11.52 -21.76
N GLU A 319 -12.84 11.48 -22.18
CA GLU A 319 -12.45 11.07 -23.55
C GLU A 319 -12.59 9.57 -23.77
N SER A 320 -12.28 8.75 -22.76
CA SER A 320 -12.36 7.30 -22.84
C SER A 320 -13.02 6.67 -21.60
N PRO A 321 -14.35 6.78 -21.43
CA PRO A 321 -15.02 6.42 -20.18
C PRO A 321 -15.00 4.93 -19.85
N ILE A 322 -14.91 4.04 -20.84
CA ILE A 322 -14.98 2.58 -20.63
C ILE A 322 -13.61 1.99 -20.33
N THR A 323 -12.64 2.26 -21.19
CA THR A 323 -11.30 1.65 -21.16
C THR A 323 -10.22 2.55 -20.59
N GLY A 324 -10.49 3.84 -20.40
CA GLY A 324 -9.47 4.84 -20.04
C GLY A 324 -8.42 5.01 -21.16
N GLN A 325 -7.32 5.66 -20.83
CA GLN A 325 -6.17 5.91 -21.73
C GLN A 325 -5.20 4.73 -21.80
N GLY A 326 -5.40 3.71 -20.98
CA GLY A 326 -4.52 2.55 -20.81
C GLY A 326 -3.71 2.62 -19.51
N PRO A 327 -3.44 1.46 -18.86
CA PRO A 327 -2.61 1.38 -17.65
C PRO A 327 -1.22 2.01 -17.88
N GLY A 328 -0.80 2.91 -16.98
CA GLY A 328 0.48 3.62 -17.08
C GLY A 328 0.54 4.75 -18.10
N ALA A 329 -0.56 5.06 -18.79
CA ALA A 329 -0.61 6.13 -19.79
C ALA A 329 -0.71 7.54 -19.16
N TYR A 330 -1.15 7.66 -17.91
CA TYR A 330 -1.37 8.95 -17.26
C TYR A 330 -0.21 9.94 -17.40
N PRO A 331 1.05 9.60 -17.06
CA PRO A 331 2.17 10.53 -17.17
C PRO A 331 2.52 10.91 -18.61
N ILE A 332 2.13 10.09 -19.57
CA ILE A 332 2.42 10.32 -21.01
C ILE A 332 1.42 11.33 -21.60
N VAL A 333 0.14 11.17 -21.24
CA VAL A 333 -0.98 11.94 -21.79
C VAL A 333 -1.20 13.25 -21.00
N LEU A 334 -0.69 13.34 -19.74
CA LEU A 334 -0.85 14.50 -18.86
C LEU A 334 -0.51 15.86 -19.51
N PRO A 335 0.63 16.02 -20.26
CA PRO A 335 0.99 17.33 -20.83
C PRO A 335 -0.07 17.88 -21.78
N GLU A 336 -0.70 17.04 -22.59
CA GLU A 336 -1.76 17.42 -23.51
C GLU A 336 -3.00 17.95 -22.77
N HIS A 337 -3.42 17.22 -21.72
CA HIS A 337 -4.57 17.61 -20.92
C HIS A 337 -4.32 18.88 -20.07
N LEU A 338 -3.09 19.16 -19.66
CA LEU A 338 -2.73 20.39 -18.99
C LEU A 338 -2.88 21.60 -19.93
N SER A 339 -2.45 21.47 -21.18
CA SER A 339 -2.59 22.57 -22.18
C SER A 339 -4.05 22.90 -22.46
N ASN A 340 -4.94 21.89 -22.52
CA ASN A 340 -6.35 22.02 -22.80
C ASN A 340 -7.15 22.65 -21.61
N THR A 341 -6.66 22.51 -20.37
CA THR A 341 -7.35 23.06 -19.19
C THR A 341 -7.07 24.54 -18.95
N GLY A 342 -6.28 25.20 -19.80
CA GLY A 342 -5.87 26.61 -19.62
C GLY A 342 -5.00 26.83 -18.38
N ALA A 343 -4.65 25.77 -17.69
CA ALA A 343 -3.67 25.79 -16.62
C ALA A 343 -2.30 25.86 -17.30
N SER A 344 -1.75 27.06 -17.44
CA SER A 344 -0.31 27.24 -17.62
C SER A 344 0.33 26.35 -16.55
N GLY A 345 1.11 25.34 -16.98
CA GLY A 345 1.80 24.42 -16.07
C GLY A 345 2.49 25.24 -14.97
N PRO A 346 2.70 24.67 -13.77
CA PRO A 346 3.35 25.37 -12.69
C PRO A 346 4.55 26.10 -13.27
N GLU A 347 4.58 27.41 -13.04
CA GLU A 347 5.62 28.34 -13.49
C GLU A 347 6.96 27.63 -13.30
N ARG A 348 7.76 27.50 -14.35
CA ARG A 348 9.02 26.73 -14.34
C ARG A 348 9.70 26.96 -13.02
N VAL A 349 9.71 25.96 -12.17
CA VAL A 349 10.50 25.99 -10.93
C VAL A 349 11.91 26.23 -11.40
N ASP A 350 12.47 27.35 -10.98
CA ASP A 350 13.79 27.86 -11.32
C ASP A 350 14.80 26.69 -11.34
N PRO A 351 15.48 26.41 -12.47
CA PRO A 351 16.52 25.39 -12.54
C PRO A 351 17.69 25.69 -11.58
N GLY A 352 17.66 26.84 -10.90
CA GLY A 352 18.59 27.23 -9.84
C GLY A 352 18.26 26.71 -8.44
N ALA A 353 17.12 26.07 -8.21
CA ALA A 353 16.87 25.33 -6.96
C ALA A 353 17.86 24.14 -6.95
N GLY A 354 18.99 24.35 -6.31
CA GLY A 354 20.24 23.65 -6.44
C GLY A 354 20.15 22.14 -6.51
N PRO A 355 21.03 21.51 -7.28
CA PRO A 355 21.05 20.07 -7.40
C PRO A 355 21.21 19.48 -6.01
N TYR A 356 20.39 18.49 -5.71
CA TYR A 356 20.57 17.60 -4.57
C TYR A 356 22.07 17.24 -4.49
N ARG A 357 22.77 17.77 -3.50
CA ARG A 357 24.17 17.45 -3.29
C ARG A 357 24.25 15.98 -2.89
N PRO A 358 24.85 15.11 -3.72
CA PRO A 358 25.07 13.74 -3.29
C PRO A 358 25.95 13.77 -2.04
N TRP A 359 25.59 12.93 -1.06
CA TRP A 359 26.40 12.69 0.13
C TRP A 359 27.84 12.35 -0.29
N PRO A 360 28.88 12.95 0.32
CA PRO A 360 30.27 12.69 -0.03
C PRO A 360 30.75 11.36 0.56
N LEU A 361 30.23 10.25 0.08
CA LEU A 361 30.91 8.98 0.18
C LEU A 361 31.63 8.76 -1.15
N GLY A 362 32.89 9.14 -1.15
CA GLY A 362 33.78 9.02 -2.29
C GLY A 362 33.84 7.58 -2.79
N GLY A 363 33.59 7.43 -4.09
CA GLY A 363 33.77 6.17 -4.81
C GLY A 363 32.71 6.03 -5.89
N LYS A 364 33.14 5.93 -7.13
CA LYS A 364 32.35 5.63 -8.33
C LYS A 364 31.70 4.24 -8.23
N VAL A 365 30.66 4.09 -7.45
CA VAL A 365 29.86 2.86 -7.42
C VAL A 365 28.41 3.27 -7.21
N PHE A 366 27.58 3.08 -8.25
CA PHE A 366 26.18 3.42 -8.36
C PHE A 366 25.88 4.93 -8.29
N GLU A 367 25.76 5.55 -9.46
CA GLU A 367 24.99 6.76 -9.58
C GLU A 367 23.53 6.39 -9.20
N LEU A 368 23.19 6.57 -7.92
CA LEU A 368 21.81 6.74 -7.49
C LEU A 368 21.39 8.09 -8.07
N ARG A 369 20.97 8.07 -9.31
CA ARG A 369 20.41 9.24 -9.96
C ARG A 369 19.13 9.56 -9.19
N ALA A 370 19.19 10.59 -8.33
CA ALA A 370 18.01 11.40 -8.13
C ALA A 370 17.54 11.73 -9.54
N ASP A 371 16.33 11.36 -9.91
CA ASP A 371 15.79 11.74 -11.20
C ASP A 371 16.14 13.20 -11.45
N PRO A 372 16.79 13.55 -12.59
CA PRO A 372 16.88 14.93 -12.97
C PRO A 372 15.47 15.44 -12.88
N VAL A 373 15.27 16.57 -12.18
CA VAL A 373 13.98 17.21 -11.96
C VAL A 373 13.07 16.86 -13.13
N ARG A 374 12.21 15.85 -12.95
CA ARG A 374 11.21 15.52 -13.97
C ARG A 374 10.47 16.82 -14.15
N ASP A 375 10.53 17.34 -15.34
CA ASP A 375 9.67 18.45 -15.72
C ASP A 375 8.29 18.12 -15.16
N PRO A 376 7.70 18.93 -14.26
CA PRO A 376 6.38 18.65 -13.71
C PRO A 376 5.33 18.40 -14.78
N SER A 377 5.57 18.86 -16.02
CA SER A 377 4.77 18.57 -17.21
C SER A 377 5.06 17.21 -17.84
N SER A 378 6.19 16.57 -17.55
CA SER A 378 6.67 15.36 -18.24
C SER A 378 6.52 14.07 -17.45
N GLY A 379 5.99 14.09 -16.26
CA GLY A 379 5.83 12.89 -15.47
C GLY A 379 5.01 13.10 -14.20
N GLY A 380 4.48 12.06 -13.65
CA GLY A 380 3.74 12.09 -12.40
C GLY A 380 2.51 11.20 -12.44
N SER A 381 1.83 11.15 -11.32
CA SER A 381 0.61 10.38 -11.17
C SER A 381 -0.58 11.31 -10.94
N ALA A 382 -1.80 10.75 -10.97
CA ALA A 382 -3.02 11.47 -10.64
C ALA A 382 -3.09 11.90 -9.17
N HIS A 383 -2.15 11.50 -8.32
CA HIS A 383 -2.21 11.66 -6.87
C HIS A 383 -3.57 11.24 -6.29
N SER A 384 -4.13 10.16 -6.81
CA SER A 384 -5.31 9.48 -6.29
C SER A 384 -5.42 8.11 -6.95
N GLU A 385 -5.51 7.03 -6.17
CA GLU A 385 -5.74 5.67 -6.68
C GLU A 385 -7.04 5.58 -7.47
N TYR A 386 -8.07 6.30 -7.03
CA TYR A 386 -9.40 6.27 -7.62
C TYR A 386 -9.43 6.99 -8.98
N LEU A 387 -8.84 8.18 -9.04
CA LEU A 387 -8.75 8.93 -10.28
C LEU A 387 -7.75 8.33 -11.26
N LEU A 388 -6.68 7.70 -10.75
CA LEU A 388 -5.76 6.94 -11.59
C LEU A 388 -6.46 5.76 -12.25
N ALA A 389 -7.20 4.95 -11.47
CA ALA A 389 -7.98 3.84 -12.01
C ALA A 389 -9.02 4.32 -13.04
N LEU A 390 -9.63 5.48 -12.80
CA LEU A 390 -10.63 6.07 -13.68
C LEU A 390 -10.02 6.60 -14.99
N SER A 391 -8.90 7.31 -14.93
CA SER A 391 -8.24 7.88 -16.11
C SER A 391 -7.53 6.84 -16.96
N GLU A 392 -6.89 5.84 -16.33
CA GLU A 392 -6.11 4.82 -17.04
C GLU A 392 -6.94 3.62 -17.49
N GLY A 393 -7.99 3.25 -16.75
CA GLY A 393 -8.78 2.06 -17.07
C GLY A 393 -10.28 2.30 -17.20
N GLY A 394 -10.73 3.56 -17.11
CA GLY A 394 -12.14 3.91 -17.19
C GLY A 394 -12.97 3.17 -16.14
N LEU A 395 -14.22 2.89 -16.49
CA LEU A 395 -15.11 2.12 -15.62
C LEU A 395 -14.67 0.66 -15.45
N LEU A 396 -13.89 0.10 -16.37
CA LEU A 396 -13.41 -1.28 -16.27
C LEU A 396 -12.43 -1.49 -15.11
N LEU A 397 -11.62 -0.49 -14.75
CA LEU A 397 -10.75 -0.54 -13.56
C LEU A 397 -11.42 0.04 -12.35
N PHE A 398 -12.11 1.16 -12.51
CA PHE A 398 -12.69 1.90 -11.39
C PHE A 398 -13.76 1.09 -10.64
N LEU A 399 -14.68 0.42 -11.35
CA LEU A 399 -15.75 -0.33 -10.68
C LEU A 399 -15.22 -1.50 -9.85
N PRO A 400 -14.31 -2.38 -10.36
CA PRO A 400 -13.69 -3.40 -9.52
C PRO A 400 -12.88 -2.83 -8.34
N TRP A 401 -12.15 -1.74 -8.56
CA TRP A 401 -11.42 -1.05 -7.50
C TRP A 401 -12.35 -0.49 -6.41
N ALA A 402 -13.45 0.14 -6.82
CA ALA A 402 -14.49 0.62 -5.91
C ALA A 402 -15.16 -0.53 -5.14
N LEU A 403 -15.49 -1.63 -5.82
CA LEU A 403 -16.06 -2.83 -5.19
C LEU A 403 -15.10 -3.40 -4.13
N LEU A 404 -13.83 -3.54 -4.46
CA LEU A 404 -12.78 -3.99 -3.53
C LEU A 404 -12.68 -3.07 -2.32
N SER A 405 -12.57 -1.76 -2.56
CA SER A 405 -12.45 -0.74 -1.51
C SER A 405 -13.68 -0.72 -0.59
N LEU A 406 -14.88 -0.73 -1.16
CA LEU A 406 -16.14 -0.75 -0.41
C LEU A 406 -16.29 -2.06 0.40
N THR A 407 -15.94 -3.21 -0.18
CA THR A 407 -15.99 -4.50 0.52
C THR A 407 -15.07 -4.49 1.73
N LEU A 408 -13.84 -3.96 1.59
CA LEU A 408 -12.88 -3.86 2.69
C LEU A 408 -13.34 -2.87 3.77
N LEU A 409 -13.85 -1.70 3.38
CA LEU A 409 -14.32 -0.68 4.32
C LEU A 409 -15.62 -1.11 5.01
N ILE A 410 -16.63 -1.46 4.21
CA ILE A 410 -17.97 -1.76 4.72
C ILE A 410 -17.96 -3.09 5.51
N GLY A 411 -17.34 -4.13 4.95
CA GLY A 411 -17.26 -5.44 5.58
C GLY A 411 -16.60 -5.38 6.96
N GLN A 412 -15.43 -4.77 7.04
CA GLN A 412 -14.61 -4.79 8.25
C GLN A 412 -14.97 -3.71 9.29
N VAL A 413 -15.60 -2.62 8.89
CA VAL A 413 -15.96 -1.53 9.82
C VAL A 413 -17.43 -1.55 10.18
N LEU A 414 -18.32 -1.73 9.19
CA LEU A 414 -19.76 -1.57 9.39
C LEU A 414 -20.49 -2.89 9.69
N ILE A 415 -20.33 -3.90 8.81
CA ILE A 415 -21.22 -5.09 8.85
C ILE A 415 -20.76 -6.08 9.92
N ASP A 416 -19.58 -6.67 9.73
CA ASP A 416 -19.08 -7.73 10.61
C ASP A 416 -17.58 -7.56 10.92
N PRO A 417 -17.21 -6.63 11.81
CA PRO A 417 -15.83 -6.39 12.16
C PRO A 417 -15.17 -7.63 12.76
N CYS A 418 -14.11 -8.11 12.11
CA CYS A 418 -13.37 -9.25 12.62
C CYS A 418 -12.66 -8.91 13.93
N ARG A 419 -12.84 -9.74 14.96
CA ARG A 419 -12.22 -9.56 16.28
C ARG A 419 -10.82 -10.15 16.35
N HIS A 420 -10.41 -10.95 15.36
CA HIS A 420 -9.08 -11.55 15.34
C HIS A 420 -7.99 -10.46 15.24
N PRO A 421 -6.97 -10.46 16.12
CA PRO A 421 -5.99 -9.37 16.19
C PRO A 421 -5.27 -9.09 14.86
N MET A 422 -4.89 -10.14 14.12
CA MET A 422 -4.22 -9.98 12.83
C MET A 422 -5.11 -9.31 11.77
N VAL A 423 -6.38 -9.69 11.72
CA VAL A 423 -7.32 -9.08 10.77
C VAL A 423 -7.54 -7.61 11.13
N ARG A 424 -7.69 -7.29 12.42
CA ARG A 424 -7.83 -5.90 12.87
C ARG A 424 -6.60 -5.05 12.55
N MET A 425 -5.41 -5.61 12.73
CA MET A 425 -4.15 -4.96 12.38
C MET A 425 -4.12 -4.61 10.89
N VAL A 426 -4.38 -5.61 10.03
CA VAL A 426 -4.40 -5.43 8.58
C VAL A 426 -5.51 -4.47 8.16
N THR A 427 -6.70 -4.58 8.75
CA THR A 427 -7.83 -3.66 8.48
C THR A 427 -7.44 -2.22 8.75
N PHE A 428 -6.75 -1.93 9.86
CA PHE A 428 -6.27 -0.57 10.13
C PHE A 428 -5.38 -0.07 8.98
N GLY A 429 -4.36 -0.84 8.59
CA GLY A 429 -3.46 -0.47 7.51
C GLY A 429 -4.19 -0.25 6.18
N ILE A 430 -5.09 -1.15 5.82
CA ILE A 430 -5.89 -1.05 4.58
C ILE A 430 -6.83 0.16 4.61
N VAL A 431 -7.56 0.39 5.70
CA VAL A 431 -8.43 1.57 5.82
C VAL A 431 -7.62 2.85 5.73
N ALA A 432 -6.47 2.92 6.43
CA ALA A 432 -5.57 4.07 6.32
C ALA A 432 -5.07 4.27 4.88
N TYR A 433 -4.71 3.17 4.21
CA TYR A 433 -4.31 3.19 2.80
C TYR A 433 -5.41 3.71 1.88
N LEU A 434 -6.64 3.19 2.00
CA LEU A 434 -7.76 3.58 1.13
C LEU A 434 -8.13 5.07 1.30
N VAL A 435 -8.05 5.60 2.53
CA VAL A 435 -8.26 7.03 2.79
C VAL A 435 -7.08 7.85 2.26
N HIS A 436 -5.85 7.42 2.46
CA HIS A 436 -4.67 8.09 1.91
C HIS A 436 -4.67 8.03 0.37
N GLY A 437 -5.19 6.96 -0.20
CA GLY A 437 -5.36 6.74 -1.64
C GLY A 437 -6.32 7.72 -2.32
N LEU A 438 -7.13 8.47 -1.58
CA LEU A 438 -7.91 9.59 -2.14
C LEU A 438 -7.01 10.71 -2.68
N VAL A 439 -5.84 10.90 -2.08
CA VAL A 439 -4.91 12.00 -2.38
C VAL A 439 -3.52 11.55 -2.84
N ASN A 440 -3.29 10.25 -3.01
CA ASN A 440 -2.05 9.65 -3.52
C ASN A 440 -2.33 8.27 -4.13
N ASN A 441 -1.33 7.69 -4.81
CA ASN A 441 -1.38 6.33 -5.36
C ASN A 441 -0.05 5.61 -5.06
N PHE A 442 -0.09 4.29 -4.77
CA PHE A 442 1.06 3.55 -4.25
C PHE A 442 1.11 2.07 -4.67
N LEU A 443 0.09 1.53 -5.38
CA LEU A 443 0.06 0.10 -5.74
C LEU A 443 1.06 -0.30 -6.82
N ASP A 444 1.69 0.65 -7.44
CA ASP A 444 2.84 0.50 -8.33
C ASP A 444 4.15 0.21 -7.57
N ASP A 445 4.22 0.53 -6.26
CA ASP A 445 5.36 0.18 -5.40
C ASP A 445 5.16 -1.20 -4.75
N ALA A 446 6.06 -2.14 -5.06
CA ALA A 446 6.06 -3.50 -4.51
C ALA A 446 5.97 -3.56 -2.98
N LYS A 447 6.53 -2.56 -2.28
CA LYS A 447 6.55 -2.47 -0.82
C LYS A 447 5.15 -2.33 -0.24
N LEU A 448 4.35 -1.44 -0.84
CA LEU A 448 2.97 -1.16 -0.41
C LEU A 448 2.00 -2.17 -1.02
N ALA A 449 2.22 -2.59 -2.27
CA ALA A 449 1.46 -3.65 -2.91
C ALA A 449 1.51 -4.96 -2.10
N PHE A 450 2.67 -5.33 -1.55
CA PHE A 450 2.80 -6.49 -0.66
C PHE A 450 1.91 -6.37 0.58
N LEU A 451 1.95 -5.24 1.28
CA LEU A 451 1.17 -5.02 2.51
C LEU A 451 -0.34 -5.02 2.21
N PHE A 452 -0.73 -4.37 1.13
CA PHE A 452 -2.13 -4.26 0.73
C PHE A 452 -2.71 -5.61 0.27
N TRP A 453 -2.10 -6.24 -0.75
CA TRP A 453 -2.65 -7.45 -1.35
C TRP A 453 -2.59 -8.66 -0.40
N SER A 454 -1.49 -8.83 0.33
CA SER A 454 -1.40 -9.91 1.32
C SER A 454 -2.36 -9.73 2.49
N GLY A 455 -2.61 -8.47 2.87
CA GLY A 455 -3.61 -8.12 3.86
C GLY A 455 -5.04 -8.42 3.38
N ALA A 456 -5.38 -8.04 2.15
CA ALA A 456 -6.67 -8.36 1.54
C ALA A 456 -6.91 -9.88 1.44
N ALA A 457 -5.87 -10.66 1.08
CA ALA A 457 -5.94 -12.12 1.06
C ALA A 457 -6.22 -12.71 2.45
N LEU A 458 -5.63 -12.14 3.50
CA LEU A 458 -5.89 -12.55 4.89
C LEU A 458 -7.35 -12.31 5.27
N ILE A 459 -7.87 -11.10 4.99
CA ILE A 459 -9.27 -10.74 5.28
C ILE A 459 -10.20 -11.71 4.58
N ALA A 460 -10.06 -11.91 3.26
CA ALA A 460 -10.89 -12.82 2.49
C ALA A 460 -10.88 -14.25 3.03
N THR A 461 -9.73 -14.72 3.55
CA THR A 461 -9.62 -16.05 4.14
C THR A 461 -10.34 -16.17 5.48
N TYR A 462 -10.26 -15.14 6.32
CA TYR A 462 -10.90 -15.15 7.64
C TYR A 462 -12.42 -14.94 7.58
N ASP A 463 -12.91 -14.11 6.67
CA ASP A 463 -14.35 -13.87 6.50
C ASP A 463 -15.08 -15.16 6.09
N LEU A 464 -14.51 -15.95 5.18
CA LEU A 464 -15.09 -17.23 4.77
C LEU A 464 -15.15 -18.27 5.90
N ARG A 465 -14.23 -18.25 6.86
CA ARG A 465 -14.25 -19.15 8.02
C ARG A 465 -15.38 -18.82 8.99
N ARG A 466 -15.75 -17.56 9.13
CA ARG A 466 -16.83 -17.12 10.00
C ARG A 466 -18.19 -17.59 9.52
N GLY A 467 -18.39 -17.61 8.20
CA GLY A 467 -19.62 -18.10 7.59
C GLY A 467 -19.86 -19.61 7.76
N HIS A 468 -18.84 -20.38 8.17
CA HIS A 468 -18.94 -21.81 8.39
C HIS A 468 -18.15 -22.16 9.65
N PRO A 469 -18.79 -22.11 10.85
CA PRO A 469 -18.15 -22.65 12.04
C PRO A 469 -17.78 -24.11 11.75
N ALA A 470 -16.53 -24.47 12.06
CA ALA A 470 -16.08 -25.85 11.94
C ALA A 470 -17.14 -26.77 12.58
N ARG A 471 -17.62 -27.78 11.86
CA ARG A 471 -18.38 -28.85 12.50
C ARG A 471 -17.58 -29.28 13.72
N PRO A 472 -18.15 -29.34 14.93
CA PRO A 472 -17.49 -29.93 16.05
C PRO A 472 -17.07 -31.35 15.58
N GLU A 473 -15.77 -31.66 15.67
CA GLU A 473 -15.31 -33.04 15.53
C GLU A 473 -16.14 -33.85 16.52
N GLY A 474 -16.96 -34.74 15.98
CA GLY A 474 -17.81 -35.61 16.79
C GLY A 474 -16.94 -36.35 17.80
N PRO A 475 -17.44 -36.63 18.99
CA PRO A 475 -16.68 -37.36 19.99
C PRO A 475 -16.17 -38.65 19.33
N ASP A 476 -14.85 -38.86 19.36
CA ASP A 476 -14.24 -40.10 19.02
C ASP A 476 -15.01 -41.21 19.72
N HIS A 477 -15.67 -42.06 18.94
CA HIS A 477 -16.21 -43.30 19.45
C HIS A 477 -15.02 -44.10 20.00
N ALA A 478 -14.83 -43.95 21.30
CA ALA A 478 -14.12 -44.93 22.09
C ALA A 478 -15.02 -46.18 22.10
N ASP A 479 -14.85 -47.03 21.11
CA ASP A 479 -15.37 -48.40 21.14
C ASP A 479 -14.26 -49.34 21.61
N HIS A 480 -14.58 -49.98 22.71
CA HIS A 480 -14.18 -51.21 23.34
C HIS A 480 -12.98 -52.00 22.79
#